data_c0fa8f322125df1d13f4ebbbfac7020d
#
_entry.id   c0fa8f322125df1d13f4ebbbfac7020d
#
_cell.length_a   1.000
_cell.length_b   1.000
_cell.length_c   1.000
_cell.angle_alpha   90.00
_cell.angle_beta   90.00
_cell.angle_gamma   90.00
#
_symmetry.space_group_name_H-M   'P 1'
#
loop_
_entity.id
_entity.type
_entity.pdbx_description
1 polymer ?
#
loop_
_entity_poly.entity_id
_entity_poly.type
_entity_poly.pdbx_seq_one_letter_code
_entity_poly.pdbx_strand_id
1 'polypeptide(L)'
;RKHLYLPGSFDYEEIERQLKQLTDILGLPELTEDELAHERESCEEALANAKKLIKDMPIALDYLYHPRPLGLAKLLLTHGFCVKAVYLDGISPEEKEDFLWLQKYAPELELIATIQVKMRVLPRGGSEEVLAIGQKAAYFSRSRHFVNLVQGEGLYGFDGIRRTAELMMEAYREEKDTAKLVVQKGWGCECCL
;
A
#
# COMPACT_ATOMS: atom_id res chain seq x y z
N ARG A 1 27.55 5.39 16.82
CA ARG A 1 27.15 4.28 15.93
C ARG A 1 26.79 4.85 14.57
N LYS A 2 27.21 4.19 13.48
CA LYS A 2 26.74 4.56 12.14
C LYS A 2 25.32 4.03 11.95
N HIS A 3 24.44 4.81 11.36
CA HIS A 3 23.08 4.41 11.01
C HIS A 3 22.94 4.46 9.49
N LEU A 4 22.27 3.48 8.91
CA LEU A 4 21.79 3.49 7.55
C LEU A 4 20.26 3.62 7.60
N TYR A 5 19.72 4.63 6.96
CA TYR A 5 18.30 4.80 6.78
C TYR A 5 17.90 4.33 5.39
N LEU A 6 17.08 3.29 5.33
CA LEU A 6 16.53 2.71 4.11
C LEU A 6 15.01 2.78 4.21
N PRO A 7 14.37 3.84 3.71
CA PRO A 7 12.93 3.93 3.69
C PRO A 7 12.38 2.87 2.74
N GLY A 8 11.28 2.22 3.11
CA GLY A 8 10.57 1.32 2.19
C GLY A 8 10.19 2.04 0.90
N SER A 9 10.22 1.35 -0.23
CA SER A 9 9.86 1.92 -1.54
C SER A 9 9.09 0.91 -2.38
N PHE A 10 8.28 1.45 -3.29
CA PHE A 10 7.59 0.74 -4.36
C PHE A 10 8.12 1.12 -5.75
N ASP A 11 9.21 1.88 -5.79
CA ASP A 11 9.93 2.26 -7.00
C ASP A 11 11.15 1.35 -7.19
N TYR A 12 11.26 0.70 -8.34
CA TYR A 12 12.31 -0.29 -8.60
C TYR A 12 13.71 0.32 -8.53
N GLU A 13 13.91 1.52 -9.11
CA GLU A 13 15.22 2.17 -9.10
C GLU A 13 15.64 2.55 -7.68
N GLU A 14 14.69 2.99 -6.87
CA GLU A 14 14.95 3.29 -5.47
C GLU A 14 15.26 2.03 -4.66
N ILE A 15 14.54 0.92 -4.89
CA ILE A 15 14.79 -0.38 -4.26
C ILE A 15 16.22 -0.85 -4.58
N GLU A 16 16.62 -0.82 -5.84
CA GLU A 16 17.95 -1.25 -6.27
C GLU A 16 19.05 -0.39 -5.67
N ARG A 17 18.87 0.92 -5.65
CA ARG A 17 19.79 1.85 -5.00
C ARG A 17 19.95 1.55 -3.51
N GLN A 18 18.86 1.22 -2.81
CA GLN A 18 18.88 0.86 -1.39
C GLN A 18 19.57 -0.49 -1.16
N LEU A 19 19.34 -1.48 -2.01
CA LEU A 19 20.01 -2.78 -1.95
C LEU A 19 21.50 -2.62 -2.16
N LYS A 20 21.92 -1.80 -3.13
CA LYS A 20 23.34 -1.50 -3.35
C LYS A 20 23.97 -0.84 -2.12
N GLN A 21 23.33 0.14 -1.52
CA GLN A 21 23.83 0.77 -0.29
C GLN A 21 23.96 -0.24 0.87
N LEU A 22 23.02 -1.18 0.95
CA LEU A 22 23.04 -2.22 1.98
C LEU A 22 24.19 -3.20 1.76
N THR A 23 24.37 -3.70 0.53
CA THR A 23 25.48 -4.62 0.19
C THR A 23 26.85 -3.96 0.41
N ASP A 24 27.03 -2.70 0.03
CA ASP A 24 28.25 -1.92 0.26
C ASP A 24 28.62 -1.85 1.75
N ILE A 25 27.64 -1.53 2.61
CA ILE A 25 27.88 -1.37 4.05
C ILE A 25 28.16 -2.71 4.74
N LEU A 26 27.49 -3.78 4.29
CA LEU A 26 27.65 -5.12 4.84
C LEU A 26 28.86 -5.87 4.25
N GLY A 27 29.49 -5.33 3.21
CA GLY A 27 30.58 -6.00 2.50
C GLY A 27 30.11 -7.27 1.77
N LEU A 28 28.86 -7.28 1.31
CA LEU A 28 28.28 -8.36 0.54
C LEU A 28 28.48 -8.13 -0.97
N PRO A 29 28.46 -9.20 -1.79
CA PRO A 29 28.44 -9.04 -3.24
C PRO A 29 27.24 -8.18 -3.69
N GLU A 30 27.47 -7.30 -4.66
CA GLU A 30 26.38 -6.62 -5.33
C GLU A 30 25.54 -7.62 -6.13
N LEU A 31 24.23 -7.36 -6.22
CA LEU A 31 23.35 -8.09 -7.12
C LEU A 31 23.74 -7.78 -8.57
N THR A 32 23.75 -8.80 -9.40
CA THR A 32 23.98 -8.67 -10.83
C THR A 32 22.78 -8.05 -11.54
N GLU A 33 22.99 -7.47 -12.71
CA GLU A 33 21.90 -6.96 -13.55
C GLU A 33 20.87 -8.04 -13.90
N ASP A 34 21.31 -9.29 -14.11
CA ASP A 34 20.43 -10.42 -14.40
C ASP A 34 19.56 -10.78 -13.18
N GLU A 35 20.12 -10.74 -11.97
CA GLU A 35 19.35 -10.96 -10.72
C GLU A 35 18.32 -9.85 -10.52
N LEU A 36 18.71 -8.59 -10.70
CA LEU A 36 17.80 -7.45 -10.59
C LEU A 36 16.68 -7.50 -11.64
N ALA A 37 17.02 -7.84 -12.87
CA ALA A 37 16.03 -8.02 -13.94
C ALA A 37 15.03 -9.13 -13.61
N HIS A 38 15.50 -10.27 -13.08
CA HIS A 38 14.64 -11.37 -12.64
C HIS A 38 13.70 -10.96 -11.50
N GLU A 39 14.20 -10.21 -10.51
CA GLU A 39 13.38 -9.69 -9.42
C GLU A 39 12.28 -8.75 -9.91
N ARG A 40 12.61 -7.85 -10.86
CA ARG A 40 11.62 -6.97 -11.50
C ARG A 40 10.56 -7.78 -12.26
N GLU A 41 10.99 -8.73 -13.11
CA GLU A 41 10.08 -9.57 -13.88
C GLU A 41 9.11 -10.33 -12.96
N SER A 42 9.59 -10.88 -11.86
CA SER A 42 8.77 -11.56 -10.87
C SER A 42 7.72 -10.63 -10.22
N CYS A 43 8.08 -9.36 -9.96
CA CYS A 43 7.13 -8.37 -9.46
C CYS A 43 6.06 -8.02 -10.51
N GLU A 44 6.49 -7.80 -11.77
CA GLU A 44 5.58 -7.51 -12.88
C GLU A 44 4.58 -8.65 -13.10
N GLU A 45 5.04 -9.90 -13.04
CA GLU A 45 4.17 -11.08 -13.15
C GLU A 45 3.16 -11.13 -11.99
N ALA A 46 3.60 -10.89 -10.75
CA ALA A 46 2.72 -10.87 -9.59
C ALA A 46 1.63 -9.79 -9.71
N LEU A 47 2.02 -8.57 -10.12
CA LEU A 47 1.10 -7.46 -10.34
C LEU A 47 0.13 -7.74 -11.50
N ALA A 48 0.61 -8.31 -12.60
CA ALA A 48 -0.23 -8.68 -13.74
C ALA A 48 -1.27 -9.76 -13.35
N ASN A 49 -0.87 -10.75 -12.56
CA ASN A 49 -1.76 -11.79 -12.04
C ASN A 49 -2.82 -11.20 -11.11
N ALA A 50 -2.43 -10.28 -10.22
CA ALA A 50 -3.36 -9.56 -9.34
C ALA A 50 -4.33 -8.70 -10.16
N LYS A 51 -3.85 -7.94 -11.16
CA LYS A 51 -4.70 -7.12 -12.02
C LYS A 51 -5.71 -7.97 -12.81
N LYS A 52 -5.28 -9.11 -13.34
CA LYS A 52 -6.17 -10.03 -14.06
C LYS A 52 -7.32 -10.54 -13.20
N LEU A 53 -7.07 -10.76 -11.90
CA LEU A 53 -8.07 -11.24 -10.96
C LEU A 53 -8.99 -10.09 -10.48
N ILE A 54 -8.40 -8.98 -10.01
CA ILE A 54 -9.10 -7.87 -9.36
C ILE A 54 -9.82 -6.99 -10.39
N LYS A 55 -9.30 -6.94 -11.61
CA LYS A 55 -9.87 -6.14 -12.73
C LYS A 55 -9.97 -4.66 -12.37
N ASP A 56 -11.18 -4.12 -12.45
CA ASP A 56 -11.47 -2.70 -12.25
C ASP A 56 -12.14 -2.42 -10.90
N MET A 57 -12.06 -3.39 -9.96
CA MET A 57 -12.54 -3.16 -8.61
C MET A 57 -11.83 -1.95 -8.01
N PRO A 58 -12.57 -0.96 -7.46
CA PRO A 58 -11.98 0.19 -6.82
C PRO A 58 -11.10 -0.20 -5.65
N ILE A 59 -9.96 0.49 -5.50
CA ILE A 59 -9.01 0.26 -4.42
C ILE A 59 -8.91 1.51 -3.55
N ALA A 60 -8.92 1.30 -2.24
CA ALA A 60 -8.60 2.32 -1.25
C ALA A 60 -7.37 1.88 -0.44
N LEU A 61 -6.44 2.81 -0.22
CA LEU A 61 -5.20 2.56 0.52
C LEU A 61 -5.16 3.36 1.81
N ASP A 62 -4.37 2.92 2.79
CA ASP A 62 -4.04 3.77 3.92
C ASP A 62 -2.58 3.66 4.39
N TYR A 63 -2.15 4.67 5.13
CA TYR A 63 -0.79 4.78 5.65
C TYR A 63 -0.47 3.79 6.79
N LEU A 64 -1.46 3.13 7.37
CA LEU A 64 -1.20 2.09 8.38
C LEU A 64 -0.69 0.80 7.73
N TYR A 65 -1.08 0.54 6.47
CA TYR A 65 -0.55 -0.58 5.71
C TYR A 65 0.95 -0.41 5.47
N HIS A 66 1.34 0.73 4.94
CA HIS A 66 2.73 1.07 4.67
C HIS A 66 2.95 2.58 4.83
N PRO A 67 4.09 3.02 5.40
CA PRO A 67 4.37 4.45 5.65
C PRO A 67 4.49 5.29 4.36
N ARG A 68 4.60 4.65 3.19
CA ARG A 68 4.62 5.32 1.88
C ARG A 68 3.40 4.91 1.02
N PRO A 69 2.18 5.32 1.40
CA PRO A 69 0.97 4.95 0.66
C PRO A 69 0.88 5.59 -0.73
N LEU A 70 1.52 6.74 -0.97
CA LEU A 70 1.51 7.39 -2.28
C LEU A 70 2.39 6.65 -3.28
N GLY A 71 3.54 6.12 -2.86
CA GLY A 71 4.38 5.25 -3.69
C GLY A 71 3.62 4.00 -4.12
N LEU A 72 2.88 3.37 -3.20
CA LEU A 72 2.02 2.23 -3.53
C LEU A 72 0.90 2.62 -4.49
N ALA A 73 0.23 3.75 -4.27
CA ALA A 73 -0.81 4.25 -5.17
C ALA A 73 -0.27 4.45 -6.59
N LYS A 74 0.90 5.06 -6.73
CA LYS A 74 1.58 5.24 -8.02
C LYS A 74 1.89 3.91 -8.68
N LEU A 75 2.49 2.94 -7.96
CA LEU A 75 2.76 1.60 -8.48
C LEU A 75 1.47 0.96 -9.03
N LEU A 76 0.40 0.93 -8.24
CA LEU A 76 -0.85 0.31 -8.64
C LEU A 76 -1.50 1.01 -9.84
N LEU A 77 -1.51 2.34 -9.86
CA LEU A 77 -2.06 3.11 -10.98
C LEU A 77 -1.27 2.88 -12.27
N THR A 78 0.06 2.81 -12.22
CA THR A 78 0.89 2.52 -13.39
C THR A 78 0.67 1.12 -13.95
N HIS A 79 0.22 0.18 -13.10
CA HIS A 79 -0.18 -1.17 -13.51
C HIS A 79 -1.68 -1.31 -13.81
N GLY A 80 -2.36 -0.17 -13.98
CA GLY A 80 -3.75 -0.10 -14.45
C GLY A 80 -4.79 -0.47 -13.39
N PHE A 81 -4.45 -0.57 -12.10
CA PHE A 81 -5.44 -0.74 -11.05
C PHE A 81 -6.27 0.54 -10.83
N CYS A 82 -7.50 0.36 -10.36
CA CYS A 82 -8.44 1.46 -10.13
C CYS A 82 -8.31 2.01 -8.70
N VAL A 83 -7.21 2.72 -8.39
CA VAL A 83 -7.05 3.36 -7.08
C VAL A 83 -7.89 4.62 -7.03
N LYS A 84 -8.81 4.71 -6.05
CA LYS A 84 -9.76 5.83 -5.87
C LYS A 84 -9.43 6.74 -4.71
N ALA A 85 -8.90 6.18 -3.61
CA ALA A 85 -8.66 6.95 -2.41
C ALA A 85 -7.40 6.49 -1.67
N VAL A 86 -6.69 7.46 -1.09
CA VAL A 86 -5.60 7.22 -0.15
C VAL A 86 -5.90 7.95 1.15
N TYR A 87 -6.05 7.19 2.23
CA TYR A 87 -6.22 7.72 3.58
C TYR A 87 -4.85 7.94 4.22
N LEU A 88 -4.53 9.18 4.55
CA LEU A 88 -3.23 9.58 5.10
C LEU A 88 -3.40 10.74 6.09
N ASP A 89 -2.41 10.95 6.95
CA ASP A 89 -2.41 12.06 7.91
C ASP A 89 -1.34 13.11 7.57
N GLY A 90 -0.44 12.78 6.66
CA GLY A 90 0.62 13.66 6.17
C GLY A 90 1.34 13.03 4.98
N ILE A 91 2.18 13.81 4.34
CA ILE A 91 3.04 13.37 3.23
C ILE A 91 4.48 13.48 3.71
N SER A 92 5.22 12.39 3.67
CA SER A 92 6.62 12.39 4.04
C SER A 92 7.49 13.07 2.95
N PRO A 93 8.68 13.59 3.31
CA PRO A 93 9.59 14.14 2.30
C PRO A 93 9.95 13.15 1.19
N GLU A 94 10.01 11.86 1.54
CA GLU A 94 10.32 10.76 0.63
C GLU A 94 9.22 10.52 -0.41
N GLU A 95 7.97 10.91 -0.11
CA GLU A 95 6.83 10.76 -1.00
C GLU A 95 6.53 12.00 -1.86
N LYS A 96 7.37 13.04 -1.79
CA LYS A 96 7.13 14.29 -2.50
C LYS A 96 7.03 14.07 -4.02
N GLU A 97 7.89 13.27 -4.59
CA GLU A 97 7.91 13.00 -6.03
C GLU A 97 6.69 12.16 -6.45
N ASP A 98 6.32 11.17 -5.64
CA ASP A 98 5.11 10.37 -5.86
C ASP A 98 3.85 11.24 -5.79
N PHE A 99 3.78 12.16 -4.83
CA PHE A 99 2.69 13.14 -4.73
C PHE A 99 2.58 14.01 -5.99
N LEU A 100 3.69 14.57 -6.46
CA LEU A 100 3.70 15.40 -7.68
C LEU A 100 3.31 14.61 -8.93
N TRP A 101 3.74 13.36 -9.00
CA TRP A 101 3.34 12.45 -10.07
C TRP A 101 1.83 12.19 -10.04
N LEU A 102 1.29 11.85 -8.87
CA LEU A 102 -0.14 11.59 -8.68
C LEU A 102 -0.98 12.82 -8.99
N GLN A 103 -0.55 14.00 -8.55
CA GLN A 103 -1.23 15.27 -8.87
C GLN A 103 -1.34 15.51 -10.38
N LYS A 104 -0.31 15.12 -11.12
CA LYS A 104 -0.25 15.33 -12.59
C LYS A 104 -1.02 14.28 -13.38
N TYR A 105 -0.89 13.00 -13.01
CA TYR A 105 -1.35 11.87 -13.82
C TYR A 105 -2.59 11.18 -13.28
N ALA A 106 -2.96 11.43 -12.04
CA ALA A 106 -4.13 10.88 -11.38
C ALA A 106 -4.91 11.95 -10.59
N PRO A 107 -5.33 13.06 -11.23
CA PRO A 107 -5.97 14.18 -10.53
C PRO A 107 -7.29 13.81 -9.86
N GLU A 108 -7.93 12.71 -10.27
CA GLU A 108 -9.16 12.18 -9.69
C GLU A 108 -8.95 11.35 -8.42
N LEU A 109 -7.67 11.08 -8.06
CA LEU A 109 -7.36 10.35 -6.85
C LEU A 109 -7.66 11.21 -5.61
N GLU A 110 -8.50 10.69 -4.72
CA GLU A 110 -8.84 11.36 -3.48
C GLU A 110 -7.76 11.12 -2.41
N LEU A 111 -7.16 12.20 -1.90
CA LEU A 111 -6.28 12.17 -0.73
C LEU A 111 -7.06 12.65 0.49
N ILE A 112 -7.29 11.72 1.44
CA ILE A 112 -8.21 11.95 2.57
C ILE A 112 -7.44 11.99 3.88
N ALA A 113 -7.40 13.16 4.53
CA ALA A 113 -6.74 13.34 5.81
C ALA A 113 -7.61 12.75 6.96
N THR A 114 -7.16 11.64 7.55
CA THR A 114 -7.96 10.92 8.57
C THR A 114 -8.03 11.62 9.92
N ILE A 115 -7.11 12.55 10.20
CA ILE A 115 -7.11 13.37 11.43
C ILE A 115 -8.17 14.46 11.44
N GLN A 116 -8.80 14.74 10.31
CA GLN A 116 -9.84 15.76 10.22
C GLN A 116 -11.07 15.40 11.06
N VAL A 117 -11.54 16.35 11.87
CA VAL A 117 -12.72 16.14 12.75
C VAL A 117 -13.94 15.67 11.95
N LYS A 118 -14.12 16.14 10.72
CA LYS A 118 -15.20 15.74 9.83
C LYS A 118 -15.25 14.23 9.59
N MET A 119 -14.10 13.56 9.57
CA MET A 119 -14.01 12.10 9.35
C MET A 119 -14.72 11.28 10.43
N ARG A 120 -14.97 11.86 11.62
CA ARG A 120 -15.72 11.22 12.71
C ARG A 120 -17.22 11.18 12.49
N VAL A 121 -17.76 12.10 11.68
CA VAL A 121 -19.21 12.31 11.50
C VAL A 121 -19.65 12.06 10.07
N LEU A 122 -18.75 11.92 9.11
CA LEU A 122 -19.10 11.58 7.74
C LEU A 122 -19.69 10.17 7.65
N PRO A 123 -20.71 9.97 6.82
CA PRO A 123 -21.18 8.63 6.50
C PRO A 123 -20.01 7.80 5.93
N ARG A 124 -19.86 6.60 6.45
CA ARG A 124 -18.82 5.67 5.97
C ARG A 124 -19.36 4.84 4.82
N GLY A 125 -18.50 4.63 3.82
CA GLY A 125 -18.79 3.76 2.71
C GLY A 125 -19.82 4.33 1.74
N GLY A 126 -19.84 3.74 0.56
CA GLY A 126 -20.82 3.90 -0.48
C GLY A 126 -21.51 2.57 -0.77
N SER A 127 -22.26 2.50 -1.88
CA SER A 127 -22.84 1.26 -2.40
C SER A 127 -21.84 0.43 -3.23
N GLU A 128 -20.65 0.96 -3.51
CA GLU A 128 -19.64 0.33 -4.35
C GLU A 128 -18.76 -0.59 -3.50
N GLU A 129 -18.51 -1.80 -4.00
CA GLU A 129 -17.52 -2.69 -3.42
C GLU A 129 -16.12 -2.16 -3.67
N VAL A 130 -15.28 -2.16 -2.62
CA VAL A 130 -13.92 -1.63 -2.64
C VAL A 130 -12.97 -2.68 -2.10
N LEU A 131 -11.81 -2.86 -2.73
CA LEU A 131 -10.70 -3.59 -2.13
C LEU A 131 -9.91 -2.61 -1.24
N ALA A 132 -9.92 -2.82 0.07
CA ALA A 132 -9.21 -1.96 1.00
C ALA A 132 -7.83 -2.53 1.35
N ILE A 133 -6.80 -1.72 1.24
CA ILE A 133 -5.43 -2.07 1.64
C ILE A 133 -5.09 -1.23 2.87
N GLY A 134 -5.22 -1.87 4.05
CA GLY A 134 -5.05 -1.26 5.35
C GLY A 134 -6.37 -1.09 6.12
N GLN A 135 -6.22 -0.90 7.42
CA GLN A 135 -7.35 -0.93 8.36
C GLN A 135 -8.23 0.32 8.28
N LYS A 136 -7.62 1.51 8.11
CA LYS A 136 -8.39 2.75 7.97
C LYS A 136 -9.14 2.78 6.64
N ALA A 137 -8.51 2.32 5.56
CA ALA A 137 -9.17 2.18 4.28
C ALA A 137 -10.41 1.27 4.38
N ALA A 138 -10.27 0.11 5.03
CA ALA A 138 -11.38 -0.81 5.25
C ALA A 138 -12.48 -0.19 6.12
N TYR A 139 -12.10 0.51 7.20
CA TYR A 139 -13.05 1.14 8.12
C TYR A 139 -13.88 2.24 7.44
N PHE A 140 -13.23 3.13 6.68
CA PHE A 140 -13.92 4.26 6.05
C PHE A 140 -14.71 3.86 4.81
N SER A 141 -14.23 2.89 4.01
CA SER A 141 -14.94 2.37 2.85
C SER A 141 -16.01 1.32 3.19
N ARG A 142 -16.03 0.80 4.43
CA ARG A 142 -16.83 -0.37 4.83
C ARG A 142 -16.57 -1.60 3.96
N SER A 143 -15.37 -1.74 3.49
CA SER A 143 -15.01 -2.86 2.65
C SER A 143 -15.13 -4.19 3.37
N ARG A 144 -15.60 -5.19 2.64
CA ARG A 144 -15.55 -6.61 3.04
C ARG A 144 -14.30 -7.31 2.49
N HIS A 145 -13.67 -6.75 1.47
CA HIS A 145 -12.43 -7.20 0.86
C HIS A 145 -11.26 -6.40 1.42
N PHE A 146 -10.51 -7.02 2.32
CA PHE A 146 -9.63 -6.25 3.19
C PHE A 146 -8.27 -6.91 3.44
N VAL A 147 -7.20 -6.19 3.14
CA VAL A 147 -5.83 -6.55 3.54
C VAL A 147 -5.57 -6.05 4.95
N ASN A 148 -5.55 -6.95 5.93
CA ASN A 148 -5.32 -6.63 7.33
C ASN A 148 -3.85 -6.75 7.70
N LEU A 149 -3.08 -5.72 7.35
CA LEU A 149 -1.67 -5.60 7.71
C LEU A 149 -1.42 -4.19 8.26
N VAL A 150 -0.50 -4.06 9.22
CA VAL A 150 -0.13 -2.80 9.85
C VAL A 150 1.37 -2.61 9.79
N GLN A 151 1.81 -1.40 9.41
CA GLN A 151 3.21 -0.96 9.39
C GLN A 151 4.15 -1.83 8.53
N GLY A 152 3.62 -2.39 7.46
CA GLY A 152 4.41 -3.06 6.45
C GLY A 152 5.02 -4.40 6.85
N GLU A 153 4.94 -4.83 8.10
CA GLU A 153 5.39 -6.13 8.65
C GLU A 153 6.32 -6.99 7.74
N GLY A 154 7.48 -6.42 7.35
CA GLY A 154 8.43 -7.11 6.45
C GLY A 154 8.17 -6.90 4.95
N LEU A 155 7.23 -6.05 4.55
CA LEU A 155 7.03 -5.65 3.17
C LEU A 155 8.15 -4.70 2.74
N TYR A 156 9.22 -5.25 2.20
CA TYR A 156 10.39 -4.50 1.80
C TYR A 156 10.89 -4.93 0.41
N GLY A 157 11.32 -3.96 -0.39
CA GLY A 157 11.92 -4.20 -1.70
C GLY A 157 11.00 -4.97 -2.66
N PHE A 158 11.58 -5.80 -3.48
CA PHE A 158 10.85 -6.63 -4.46
C PHE A 158 9.88 -7.61 -3.79
N ASP A 159 10.29 -8.24 -2.68
CA ASP A 159 9.41 -9.13 -1.91
C ASP A 159 8.17 -8.41 -1.39
N GLY A 160 8.33 -7.15 -0.96
CA GLY A 160 7.22 -6.32 -0.53
C GLY A 160 6.18 -6.08 -1.63
N ILE A 161 6.62 -5.87 -2.87
CA ILE A 161 5.73 -5.70 -4.03
C ILE A 161 4.99 -7.01 -4.33
N ARG A 162 5.72 -8.13 -4.44
CA ARG A 162 5.11 -9.45 -4.68
C ARG A 162 4.08 -9.82 -3.61
N ARG A 163 4.47 -9.66 -2.35
CA ARG A 163 3.58 -9.98 -1.22
C ARG A 163 2.36 -9.06 -1.17
N THR A 164 2.50 -7.79 -1.55
CA THR A 164 1.35 -6.88 -1.68
C THR A 164 0.36 -7.39 -2.73
N ALA A 165 0.85 -7.81 -3.89
CA ALA A 165 -0.01 -8.37 -4.94
C ALA A 165 -0.73 -9.65 -4.47
N GLU A 166 -0.04 -10.55 -3.76
CA GLU A 166 -0.64 -11.76 -3.18
C GLU A 166 -1.73 -11.42 -2.16
N LEU A 167 -1.43 -10.53 -1.21
CA LEU A 167 -2.38 -10.09 -0.19
C LEU A 167 -3.64 -9.45 -0.79
N MET A 168 -3.48 -8.68 -1.87
CA MET A 168 -4.61 -8.13 -2.61
C MET A 168 -5.47 -9.22 -3.23
N MET A 169 -4.85 -10.26 -3.82
CA MET A 169 -5.57 -11.40 -4.38
C MET A 169 -6.28 -12.23 -3.31
N GLU A 170 -5.64 -12.44 -2.16
CA GLU A 170 -6.24 -13.10 -1.00
C GLU A 170 -7.47 -12.33 -0.51
N ALA A 171 -7.32 -11.02 -0.31
CA ALA A 171 -8.40 -10.15 0.16
C ALA A 171 -9.56 -10.06 -0.84
N TYR A 172 -9.27 -10.10 -2.15
CA TYR A 172 -10.31 -10.13 -3.19
C TYR A 172 -11.16 -11.40 -3.14
N ARG A 173 -10.54 -12.55 -2.82
CA ARG A 173 -11.22 -13.86 -2.78
C ARG A 173 -12.01 -14.09 -1.50
N GLU A 174 -11.67 -13.40 -0.42
CA GLU A 174 -12.21 -13.65 0.92
C GLU A 174 -12.96 -12.42 1.44
N GLU A 175 -14.24 -12.61 1.75
CA GLU A 175 -15.00 -11.58 2.45
C GLU A 175 -14.74 -11.65 3.97
N LYS A 176 -14.57 -10.49 4.58
CA LYS A 176 -14.34 -10.33 6.02
C LYS A 176 -15.36 -9.37 6.62
N ASP A 177 -15.82 -9.70 7.82
CA ASP A 177 -16.59 -8.76 8.63
C ASP A 177 -15.65 -7.71 9.24
N THR A 178 -15.52 -6.57 8.57
CA THR A 178 -14.62 -5.50 8.97
C THR A 178 -14.99 -4.93 10.35
N ALA A 179 -16.27 -4.82 10.66
CA ALA A 179 -16.72 -4.32 11.96
C ALA A 179 -16.27 -5.26 13.10
N LYS A 180 -16.44 -6.56 12.90
CA LYS A 180 -15.99 -7.57 13.87
C LYS A 180 -14.46 -7.59 14.02
N LEU A 181 -13.71 -7.42 12.92
CA LEU A 181 -12.25 -7.35 12.97
C LEU A 181 -11.74 -6.14 13.73
N VAL A 182 -12.39 -4.98 13.58
CA VAL A 182 -12.04 -3.75 14.32
C VAL A 182 -12.21 -3.99 15.83
N VAL A 183 -13.30 -4.58 16.26
CA VAL A 183 -13.57 -4.90 17.68
C VAL A 183 -12.55 -5.92 18.21
N GLN A 184 -12.32 -7.00 17.50
CA GLN A 184 -11.42 -8.09 17.94
C GLN A 184 -9.95 -7.69 18.01
N LYS A 185 -9.52 -6.75 17.22
CA LYS A 185 -8.11 -6.28 17.18
C LYS A 185 -7.84 -5.09 18.10
N GLY A 186 -8.79 -4.71 18.93
CA GLY A 186 -8.61 -3.65 19.92
C GLY A 186 -8.57 -2.24 19.36
N TRP A 187 -9.08 -2.04 18.18
CA TRP A 187 -9.20 -0.72 17.53
C TRP A 187 -10.25 0.18 18.17
N GLY A 188 -11.15 -0.39 18.89
CA GLY A 188 -12.04 0.28 19.79
C GLY A 188 -12.10 -0.55 21.06
N CYS A 189 -11.94 0.05 22.19
CA CYS A 189 -12.48 -0.54 23.39
C CYS A 189 -14.00 -0.58 23.21
N GLU A 190 -14.68 -1.57 23.75
CA GLU A 190 -16.16 -1.62 23.77
C GLU A 190 -16.80 -0.34 24.32
N CYS A 191 -16.04 0.45 25.07
CA CYS A 191 -16.43 1.75 25.60
C CYS A 191 -16.48 2.90 24.57
N CYS A 192 -16.02 2.66 23.33
CA CYS A 192 -16.03 3.65 22.24
C CYS A 192 -17.05 3.36 21.14
N LEU A 193 -17.89 2.34 21.33
CA LEU A 193 -19.00 1.99 20.43
C LEU A 193 -20.29 2.71 20.84
#